data_a9176226de1c00d623f97d6aa12feb14
#
_entry.id   a9176226de1c00d623f97d6aa12feb14
#
_cell.length_a   1.000
_cell.length_b   1.000
_cell.length_c   1.000
_cell.angle_alpha   90.00
_cell.angle_beta   90.00
_cell.angle_gamma   90.00
#
_symmetry.space_group_name_H-M   'P 1'
#
loop_
_entity.id
_entity.type
_entity.pdbx_description
1 polymer ?
#
loop_
_entity_poly.entity_id
_entity_poly.type
_entity_poly.pdbx_seq_one_letter_code
_entity_poly.pdbx_strand_id
1 'polypeptide(L)'
;SGKSSDPTYITDEVMEKFGRLNHVSGVSPILDMNVVIRQGAYEAQYMTLRGVGQKFLEQIPLGEGRLPGPGETGLVFGNTVQQDFYNSKTGRGYWDTGELPDVDFLNKPLFVIFDMDAYFQSKNSRGSYGDSSDDSQTRVKPPKKYMMDGIGLVEGGPQDYGTYSYGVFTDIDGLKAQLRKAFKKGTVIPGQPTNKKGKALPYLVYSRAQIYVDDMEYVKDVQAQVADMGFQVNSRMDWMESSKQQSQMIQAVLGGIGAVSLFVAAIGIANTMMMSIYERTKEIGVMKVLGCDMGNIRNMFLIESGFIGFMGGVIGIVLSYGISGIINKFVSLEETNGLVGNLSRIPPWLSISAIGFAIFVGMAAGFMPAMRAMKLSPLAAIRND
;
A
#
# COMPACT_ATOMS: atom_id res chain seq x y z
N SER A 1 -2.55 -0.21 -38.05
CA SER A 1 -3.95 0.04 -38.42
C SER A 1 -4.83 -0.44 -37.25
N GLY A 2 -5.07 0.46 -36.29
CA GLY A 2 -5.91 0.16 -35.13
C GLY A 2 -7.36 0.09 -35.56
N LYS A 3 -7.98 -1.08 -35.49
CA LYS A 3 -9.42 -1.19 -35.42
C LYS A 3 -9.87 -0.46 -34.17
N SER A 4 -10.62 0.61 -34.31
CA SER A 4 -11.39 1.23 -33.25
C SER A 4 -12.42 0.17 -32.77
N SER A 5 -12.05 -0.62 -31.78
CA SER A 5 -13.02 -1.47 -31.08
C SER A 5 -13.98 -0.55 -30.35
N ASP A 6 -15.29 -0.77 -30.53
CA ASP A 6 -16.30 -0.09 -29.71
C ASP A 6 -15.94 -0.34 -28.23
N PRO A 7 -16.11 0.65 -27.35
CA PRO A 7 -15.74 0.51 -25.95
C PRO A 7 -16.52 -0.66 -25.31
N THR A 8 -15.77 -1.59 -24.71
CA THR A 8 -16.36 -2.74 -24.02
C THR A 8 -16.87 -2.28 -22.66
N TYR A 9 -18.19 -2.30 -22.47
CA TYR A 9 -18.84 -1.87 -21.24
C TYR A 9 -19.12 -3.04 -20.30
N ILE A 10 -18.97 -2.83 -19.02
CA ILE A 10 -19.34 -3.80 -17.98
C ILE A 10 -20.86 -3.65 -17.75
N THR A 11 -21.62 -4.64 -18.22
CA THR A 11 -23.08 -4.71 -18.12
C THR A 11 -23.52 -5.92 -17.30
N ASP A 12 -24.82 -6.04 -16.99
CA ASP A 12 -25.34 -7.22 -16.31
C ASP A 12 -24.99 -8.53 -17.05
N GLU A 13 -25.03 -8.53 -18.40
CA GLU A 13 -24.66 -9.69 -19.22
C GLU A 13 -23.18 -10.07 -19.05
N VAL A 14 -22.30 -9.06 -18.99
CA VAL A 14 -20.85 -9.27 -18.77
C VAL A 14 -20.61 -9.79 -17.37
N MET A 15 -21.34 -9.30 -16.37
CA MET A 15 -21.25 -9.79 -15.00
C MET A 15 -21.63 -11.26 -14.89
N GLU A 16 -22.66 -11.70 -15.61
CA GLU A 16 -23.00 -13.13 -15.69
C GLU A 16 -21.90 -13.96 -16.35
N LYS A 17 -21.27 -13.44 -17.42
CA LYS A 17 -20.14 -14.12 -18.08
C LYS A 17 -18.96 -14.28 -17.13
N PHE A 18 -18.63 -13.25 -16.35
CA PHE A 18 -17.58 -13.35 -15.33
C PHE A 18 -17.90 -14.37 -14.25
N GLY A 19 -19.17 -14.44 -13.81
CA GLY A 19 -19.60 -15.42 -12.81
C GLY A 19 -19.57 -16.88 -13.28
N ARG A 20 -19.51 -17.12 -14.60
CA ARG A 20 -19.43 -18.48 -15.18
C ARG A 20 -18.00 -18.95 -15.44
N LEU A 21 -17.00 -18.10 -15.21
CA LEU A 21 -15.59 -18.48 -15.35
C LEU A 21 -15.21 -19.52 -14.29
N ASN A 22 -14.34 -20.43 -14.66
CA ASN A 22 -13.80 -21.41 -13.72
C ASN A 22 -13.04 -20.69 -12.59
N HIS A 23 -13.11 -21.22 -11.38
CA HIS A 23 -12.47 -20.66 -10.19
C HIS A 23 -12.97 -19.28 -9.74
N VAL A 24 -14.10 -18.81 -10.27
CA VAL A 24 -14.75 -17.59 -9.80
C VAL A 24 -15.81 -17.97 -8.76
N SER A 25 -15.56 -17.55 -7.51
CA SER A 25 -16.46 -17.80 -6.37
C SER A 25 -17.57 -16.74 -6.23
N GLY A 26 -17.49 -15.65 -6.99
CA GLY A 26 -18.48 -14.59 -7.02
C GLY A 26 -18.02 -13.35 -7.76
N VAL A 27 -18.98 -12.52 -8.14
CA VAL A 27 -18.73 -11.25 -8.83
C VAL A 27 -19.58 -10.17 -8.18
N SER A 28 -18.99 -9.01 -7.90
CA SER A 28 -19.70 -7.85 -7.37
C SER A 28 -19.62 -6.68 -8.35
N PRO A 29 -20.74 -6.18 -8.86
CA PRO A 29 -20.75 -4.95 -9.63
C PRO A 29 -20.44 -3.75 -8.73
N ILE A 30 -19.75 -2.76 -9.28
CA ILE A 30 -19.47 -1.49 -8.61
C ILE A 30 -19.93 -0.37 -9.53
N LEU A 31 -20.85 0.45 -9.03
CA LEU A 31 -21.33 1.64 -9.69
C LEU A 31 -20.90 2.87 -8.89
N ASP A 32 -19.92 3.60 -9.38
CA ASP A 32 -19.46 4.84 -8.78
C ASP A 32 -20.27 6.01 -9.32
N MET A 33 -20.77 6.85 -8.43
CA MET A 33 -21.45 8.10 -8.76
C MET A 33 -20.92 9.25 -7.91
N ASN A 34 -20.62 10.36 -8.55
CA ASN A 34 -20.33 11.58 -7.82
C ASN A 34 -21.63 12.27 -7.44
N VAL A 35 -21.74 12.60 -6.16
CA VAL A 35 -22.93 13.21 -5.57
C VAL A 35 -22.55 14.36 -4.65
N VAL A 36 -23.51 15.23 -4.36
CA VAL A 36 -23.39 16.18 -3.25
C VAL A 36 -24.21 15.64 -2.09
N ILE A 37 -23.61 15.53 -0.92
CA ILE A 37 -24.28 15.12 0.32
C ILE A 37 -24.38 16.33 1.23
N ARG A 38 -25.56 16.54 1.82
CA ARG A 38 -25.83 17.68 2.71
C ARG A 38 -26.49 17.23 4.00
N GLN A 39 -26.08 17.86 5.08
CA GLN A 39 -26.76 17.76 6.38
C GLN A 39 -26.78 19.14 7.02
N GLY A 40 -27.96 19.71 7.15
CA GLY A 40 -28.12 21.06 7.73
C GLY A 40 -27.36 22.13 6.94
N ALA A 41 -26.39 22.75 7.61
CA ALA A 41 -25.52 23.78 7.03
C ALA A 41 -24.26 23.19 6.36
N TYR A 42 -23.97 21.92 6.59
CA TYR A 42 -22.78 21.24 6.05
C TYR A 42 -23.09 20.55 4.74
N GLU A 43 -22.11 20.58 3.83
CA GLU A 43 -22.16 19.88 2.55
C GLU A 43 -20.79 19.29 2.18
N ALA A 44 -20.79 18.13 1.53
CA ALA A 44 -19.65 17.54 0.88
C ALA A 44 -19.93 17.46 -0.62
N GLN A 45 -19.07 18.09 -1.43
CA GLN A 45 -19.16 18.08 -2.89
C GLN A 45 -18.21 17.03 -3.46
N TYR A 46 -18.57 16.50 -4.65
CA TYR A 46 -17.80 15.46 -5.33
C TYR A 46 -17.61 14.17 -4.52
N MET A 47 -18.55 13.89 -3.61
CA MET A 47 -18.51 12.65 -2.84
C MET A 47 -18.79 11.46 -3.74
N THR A 48 -17.94 10.43 -3.71
CA THR A 48 -18.16 9.20 -4.46
C THR A 48 -19.09 8.28 -3.70
N LEU A 49 -20.33 8.17 -4.18
CA LEU A 49 -21.30 7.16 -3.74
C LEU A 49 -21.10 5.88 -4.55
N ARG A 50 -20.82 4.78 -3.88
CA ARG A 50 -20.58 3.47 -4.48
C ARG A 50 -21.75 2.53 -4.21
N GLY A 51 -22.45 2.17 -5.27
CA GLY A 51 -23.37 1.04 -5.23
C GLY A 51 -22.59 -0.25 -5.45
N VAL A 52 -22.63 -1.15 -4.49
CA VAL A 52 -21.85 -2.39 -4.49
C VAL A 52 -22.70 -3.60 -4.15
N GLY A 53 -22.27 -4.80 -4.59
CA GLY A 53 -23.00 -6.04 -4.27
C GLY A 53 -22.80 -6.46 -2.81
N GLN A 54 -23.70 -7.32 -2.31
CA GLN A 54 -23.70 -7.78 -0.91
C GLN A 54 -22.36 -8.40 -0.48
N LYS A 55 -21.75 -9.22 -1.35
CA LYS A 55 -20.44 -9.86 -1.08
C LYS A 55 -19.31 -8.83 -0.87
N PHE A 56 -19.42 -7.65 -1.46
CA PHE A 56 -18.48 -6.54 -1.22
C PHE A 56 -18.78 -5.87 0.12
N LEU A 57 -20.08 -5.61 0.42
CA LEU A 57 -20.50 -4.98 1.67
C LEU A 57 -20.03 -5.78 2.90
N GLU A 58 -20.15 -7.10 2.86
CA GLU A 58 -19.70 -8.00 3.94
C GLU A 58 -18.22 -7.89 4.28
N GLN A 59 -17.39 -7.33 3.40
CA GLN A 59 -15.96 -7.12 3.62
C GLN A 59 -15.63 -5.79 4.29
N ILE A 60 -16.61 -4.89 4.41
CA ILE A 60 -16.42 -3.58 5.04
C ILE A 60 -16.39 -3.75 6.55
N PRO A 61 -15.26 -3.42 7.22
CA PRO A 61 -15.20 -3.44 8.68
C PRO A 61 -16.05 -2.30 9.25
N LEU A 62 -17.08 -2.64 10.00
CA LEU A 62 -17.96 -1.66 10.63
C LEU A 62 -17.51 -1.34 12.05
N GLY A 63 -17.41 -0.05 12.36
CA GLY A 63 -17.24 0.46 13.73
C GLY A 63 -18.59 0.67 14.43
N GLU A 64 -19.56 1.27 13.71
CA GLU A 64 -20.89 1.56 14.25
C GLU A 64 -21.98 1.28 13.21
N GLY A 65 -23.18 0.96 13.69
CA GLY A 65 -24.35 0.76 12.85
C GLY A 65 -24.40 -0.63 12.20
N ARG A 66 -24.93 -0.70 10.97
CA ARG A 66 -25.13 -1.95 10.22
C ARG A 66 -24.88 -1.76 8.72
N LEU A 67 -24.72 -2.86 8.00
CA LEU A 67 -24.68 -2.88 6.53
C LEU A 67 -26.10 -2.81 5.93
N PRO A 68 -26.26 -2.22 4.73
CA PRO A 68 -27.51 -2.23 4.01
C PRO A 68 -27.85 -3.65 3.54
N GLY A 69 -29.12 -4.02 3.68
CA GLY A 69 -29.65 -5.26 3.11
C GLY A 69 -29.86 -5.14 1.59
N PRO A 70 -30.17 -6.27 0.90
CA PRO A 70 -30.45 -6.27 -0.53
C PRO A 70 -31.63 -5.32 -0.90
N GLY A 71 -31.37 -4.40 -1.83
CA GLY A 71 -32.32 -3.39 -2.28
C GLY A 71 -32.51 -2.21 -1.32
N GLU A 72 -31.82 -2.15 -0.22
CA GLU A 72 -31.88 -1.04 0.75
C GLU A 72 -31.03 0.15 0.29
N THR A 73 -31.52 1.37 0.54
CA THR A 73 -30.82 2.61 0.17
C THR A 73 -30.04 3.25 1.32
N GLY A 74 -29.76 2.50 2.38
CA GLY A 74 -28.97 2.96 3.51
C GLY A 74 -27.52 3.23 3.12
N LEU A 75 -26.91 4.28 3.70
CA LEU A 75 -25.54 4.71 3.42
C LEU A 75 -24.60 4.24 4.52
N VAL A 76 -23.45 3.69 4.12
CA VAL A 76 -22.32 3.38 4.99
C VAL A 76 -21.19 4.34 4.66
N PHE A 77 -20.74 5.11 5.64
CA PHE A 77 -19.73 6.13 5.46
C PHE A 77 -18.34 5.60 5.84
N GLY A 78 -17.34 5.92 5.03
CA GLY A 78 -15.94 5.74 5.40
C GLY A 78 -15.56 6.63 6.58
N ASN A 79 -14.65 6.17 7.42
CA ASN A 79 -14.25 6.86 8.66
C ASN A 79 -13.61 8.24 8.43
N THR A 80 -13.06 8.52 7.23
CA THR A 80 -12.47 9.83 6.90
C THR A 80 -13.43 10.79 6.21
N VAL A 81 -14.61 10.33 5.78
CA VAL A 81 -15.57 11.10 4.96
C VAL A 81 -16.05 12.37 5.66
N GLN A 82 -16.07 12.40 7.00
CA GLN A 82 -16.46 13.58 7.76
C GLN A 82 -15.56 14.79 7.48
N GLN A 83 -14.29 14.58 7.13
CA GLN A 83 -13.34 15.65 6.80
C GLN A 83 -13.68 16.40 5.51
N ASP A 84 -14.43 15.75 4.59
CA ASP A 84 -14.79 16.33 3.31
C ASP A 84 -16.01 17.26 3.40
N PHE A 85 -16.67 17.31 4.57
CA PHE A 85 -17.75 18.24 4.81
C PHE A 85 -17.24 19.63 5.19
N TYR A 86 -17.91 20.63 4.67
CA TYR A 86 -17.66 22.02 5.02
C TYR A 86 -18.97 22.78 5.20
N ASN A 87 -18.93 23.86 5.95
CA ASN A 87 -20.10 24.72 6.15
C ASN A 87 -20.38 25.53 4.88
N SER A 88 -21.55 25.32 4.27
CA SER A 88 -21.95 25.91 2.99
C SER A 88 -22.08 27.44 3.00
N LYS A 89 -22.17 28.06 4.19
CA LYS A 89 -22.26 29.53 4.36
C LYS A 89 -20.90 30.19 4.51
N THR A 90 -19.99 29.57 5.27
CA THR A 90 -18.67 30.12 5.58
C THR A 90 -17.59 29.60 4.64
N GLY A 91 -17.84 28.49 3.94
CA GLY A 91 -16.85 27.79 3.11
C GLY A 91 -15.78 27.04 3.90
N ARG A 92 -15.83 27.05 5.24
CA ARG A 92 -14.79 26.44 6.09
C ARG A 92 -15.12 24.99 6.42
N GLY A 93 -14.09 24.15 6.36
CA GLY A 93 -14.15 22.73 6.70
C GLY A 93 -12.97 22.30 7.57
N TYR A 94 -12.77 21.00 7.68
CA TYR A 94 -11.67 20.40 8.45
C TYR A 94 -10.29 20.93 8.02
N TRP A 95 -10.08 21.03 6.73
CA TRP A 95 -8.79 21.47 6.14
C TRP A 95 -8.44 22.92 6.42
N ASP A 96 -9.45 23.75 6.81
CA ASP A 96 -9.25 25.16 7.14
C ASP A 96 -9.12 25.39 8.65
N THR A 97 -9.78 24.55 9.44
CA THR A 97 -9.94 24.77 10.90
C THR A 97 -9.19 23.78 11.75
N GLY A 98 -8.88 22.60 11.21
CA GLY A 98 -8.36 21.43 11.96
C GLY A 98 -9.42 20.73 12.84
N GLU A 99 -10.66 21.23 12.86
CA GLU A 99 -11.77 20.65 13.63
C GLU A 99 -12.73 19.91 12.73
N LEU A 100 -13.17 18.72 13.17
CA LEU A 100 -14.16 17.93 12.41
C LEU A 100 -15.51 18.66 12.37
N PRO A 101 -16.13 18.74 11.19
CA PRO A 101 -17.48 19.28 11.03
C PRO A 101 -18.50 18.52 11.89
N ASP A 102 -19.47 19.24 12.51
CA ASP A 102 -20.57 18.63 13.29
C ASP A 102 -21.61 17.99 12.37
N VAL A 103 -21.25 16.82 11.84
CA VAL A 103 -22.09 15.99 10.97
C VAL A 103 -22.35 14.66 11.69
N ASP A 104 -23.62 14.33 11.89
CA ASP A 104 -24.05 13.08 12.50
C ASP A 104 -24.64 12.16 11.44
N PHE A 105 -23.87 11.19 11.01
CA PHE A 105 -24.27 10.30 9.92
C PHE A 105 -25.40 9.34 10.28
N LEU A 106 -25.50 8.93 11.55
CA LEU A 106 -26.40 7.85 11.96
C LEU A 106 -27.76 8.35 12.47
N ASN A 107 -27.79 9.53 13.12
CA ASN A 107 -28.99 9.97 13.82
C ASN A 107 -29.71 11.14 13.13
N LYS A 108 -29.09 11.79 12.15
CA LYS A 108 -29.67 12.92 11.43
C LYS A 108 -29.86 12.61 9.95
N PRO A 109 -30.98 13.03 9.33
CA PRO A 109 -31.24 12.77 7.93
C PRO A 109 -30.21 13.46 7.01
N LEU A 110 -29.84 12.75 5.94
CA LEU A 110 -28.93 13.24 4.93
C LEU A 110 -29.67 13.44 3.61
N PHE A 111 -29.26 14.46 2.86
CA PHE A 111 -29.81 14.77 1.55
C PHE A 111 -28.76 14.54 0.46
N VAL A 112 -29.03 13.63 -0.44
CA VAL A 112 -28.17 13.30 -1.57
C VAL A 112 -28.70 13.97 -2.84
N ILE A 113 -27.82 14.62 -3.58
CA ILE A 113 -28.10 15.26 -4.87
C ILE A 113 -27.29 14.54 -5.92
N PHE A 114 -27.98 13.83 -6.83
CA PHE A 114 -27.36 13.04 -7.89
C PHE A 114 -26.97 13.87 -9.12
N ASP A 115 -27.69 14.99 -9.38
CA ASP A 115 -27.44 15.89 -10.50
C ASP A 115 -26.55 17.03 -10.06
N MET A 116 -25.25 16.81 -10.15
CA MET A 116 -24.24 17.79 -9.76
C MET A 116 -24.20 18.99 -10.71
N ASP A 117 -24.41 18.78 -12.01
CA ASP A 117 -24.39 19.84 -13.00
C ASP A 117 -25.50 20.86 -12.73
N ALA A 118 -26.72 20.36 -12.52
CA ALA A 118 -27.84 21.21 -12.13
C ALA A 118 -27.60 21.90 -10.77
N TYR A 119 -26.92 21.21 -9.84
CA TYR A 119 -26.57 21.79 -8.53
C TYR A 119 -25.61 22.99 -8.68
N PHE A 120 -24.53 22.84 -9.42
CA PHE A 120 -23.55 23.91 -9.61
C PHE A 120 -24.12 25.06 -10.46
N GLN A 121 -24.87 24.78 -11.49
CA GLN A 121 -25.58 25.80 -12.27
C GLN A 121 -26.53 26.62 -11.40
N SER A 122 -27.29 25.97 -10.52
CA SER A 122 -28.21 26.64 -9.60
C SER A 122 -27.49 27.48 -8.54
N LYS A 123 -26.29 27.07 -8.13
CA LYS A 123 -25.44 27.79 -7.15
C LYS A 123 -24.80 29.02 -7.78
N ASN A 124 -24.25 28.89 -8.99
CA ASN A 124 -23.63 29.98 -9.73
C ASN A 124 -24.63 31.07 -10.14
N SER A 125 -25.86 30.66 -10.50
CA SER A 125 -26.92 31.64 -10.83
C SER A 125 -27.38 32.47 -9.63
N ARG A 126 -27.14 32.04 -8.39
CA ARG A 126 -27.43 32.80 -7.16
C ARG A 126 -26.30 33.72 -6.73
N GLY A 127 -25.06 33.51 -7.19
CA GLY A 127 -23.89 34.28 -6.82
C GLY A 127 -23.62 35.48 -7.71
N SER A 128 -24.28 35.64 -8.84
CA SER A 128 -24.13 36.77 -9.76
C SER A 128 -25.05 37.94 -9.33
N TYR A 129 -24.70 38.61 -8.23
CA TYR A 129 -25.17 39.95 -7.94
C TYR A 129 -24.28 40.95 -8.70
N GLY A 130 -24.54 41.11 -9.99
CA GLY A 130 -23.85 42.12 -10.84
C GLY A 130 -24.80 42.57 -11.91
N ASP A 131 -25.39 43.71 -11.66
CA ASP A 131 -25.96 44.70 -12.57
C ASP A 131 -25.88 44.37 -14.07
N SER A 132 -26.89 43.64 -14.57
CA SER A 132 -27.25 43.64 -15.98
C SER A 132 -28.73 43.31 -16.10
N SER A 133 -29.48 44.32 -16.49
CA SER A 133 -30.88 44.36 -16.84
C SER A 133 -31.15 43.56 -18.13
N ASP A 134 -30.95 42.25 -18.11
CA ASP A 134 -31.40 41.37 -19.18
C ASP A 134 -32.34 40.30 -18.59
N ASP A 135 -33.62 40.49 -18.82
CA ASP A 135 -34.77 39.80 -18.25
C ASP A 135 -34.95 38.36 -18.83
N SER A 136 -33.90 37.81 -19.50
CA SER A 136 -33.92 36.50 -20.15
C SER A 136 -33.12 35.41 -19.44
N GLN A 137 -32.69 35.59 -18.18
CA GLN A 137 -32.02 34.53 -17.43
C GLN A 137 -33.02 33.45 -17.01
N THR A 138 -33.04 32.37 -17.76
CA THR A 138 -33.81 31.16 -17.45
C THR A 138 -33.43 30.72 -16.03
N ARG A 139 -34.34 30.89 -15.07
CA ARG A 139 -34.15 30.43 -13.67
C ARG A 139 -33.92 28.92 -13.69
N VAL A 140 -32.69 28.51 -13.53
CA VAL A 140 -32.30 27.11 -13.41
C VAL A 140 -32.99 26.51 -12.18
N LYS A 141 -33.86 25.51 -12.39
CA LYS A 141 -34.52 24.85 -11.28
C LYS A 141 -33.51 24.17 -10.40
N PRO A 142 -33.57 24.36 -9.06
CA PRO A 142 -32.67 23.66 -8.17
C PRO A 142 -32.85 22.15 -8.30
N PRO A 143 -31.77 21.36 -8.25
CA PRO A 143 -31.83 19.93 -8.39
C PRO A 143 -32.65 19.30 -7.25
N LYS A 144 -33.24 18.14 -7.52
CA LYS A 144 -33.96 17.39 -6.51
C LYS A 144 -33.01 16.83 -5.48
N LYS A 145 -33.43 16.92 -4.23
CA LYS A 145 -32.73 16.33 -3.08
C LYS A 145 -33.45 15.05 -2.68
N TYR A 146 -32.68 14.00 -2.43
CA TYR A 146 -33.21 12.71 -2.00
C TYR A 146 -32.75 12.46 -0.58
N MET A 147 -33.68 12.18 0.33
CA MET A 147 -33.36 11.80 1.69
C MET A 147 -32.89 10.35 1.68
N MET A 148 -31.73 10.12 2.26
CA MET A 148 -31.12 8.80 2.45
C MET A 148 -30.56 8.74 3.86
N ASP A 149 -30.79 7.65 4.56
CA ASP A 149 -30.35 7.50 5.95
C ASP A 149 -28.94 6.90 5.99
N GLY A 150 -28.07 7.48 6.80
CA GLY A 150 -26.82 6.85 7.17
C GLY A 150 -27.10 5.74 8.18
N ILE A 151 -26.59 4.55 7.91
CA ILE A 151 -26.89 3.35 8.72
C ILE A 151 -25.63 2.67 9.25
N GLY A 152 -24.47 3.04 8.78
CA GLY A 152 -23.20 2.47 9.22
C GLY A 152 -22.02 3.42 9.03
N LEU A 153 -21.01 3.22 9.85
CA LEU A 153 -19.73 3.91 9.81
C LEU A 153 -18.60 2.86 9.81
N VAL A 154 -17.64 3.02 8.93
CA VAL A 154 -16.46 2.16 8.82
C VAL A 154 -15.61 2.31 10.08
N GLU A 155 -15.04 1.20 10.57
CA GLU A 155 -14.15 1.16 11.72
C GLU A 155 -12.90 2.03 11.49
N GLY A 156 -12.49 2.77 12.54
CA GLY A 156 -11.29 3.60 12.54
C GLY A 156 -11.57 5.05 12.90
N GLY A 157 -10.49 5.76 13.24
CA GLY A 157 -10.52 7.21 13.50
C GLY A 157 -10.50 8.03 12.20
N PRO A 158 -10.71 9.35 12.31
CA PRO A 158 -10.69 10.24 11.14
C PRO A 158 -9.35 10.26 10.37
N GLN A 159 -8.26 9.84 11.01
CA GLN A 159 -6.92 9.80 10.40
C GLN A 159 -6.47 8.38 10.03
N ASP A 160 -7.29 7.36 10.25
CA ASP A 160 -6.98 5.98 9.91
C ASP A 160 -7.35 5.73 8.45
N TYR A 161 -6.36 5.77 7.58
CA TYR A 161 -6.56 5.63 6.14
C TYR A 161 -6.51 4.16 5.71
N GLY A 162 -7.60 3.68 5.13
CA GLY A 162 -7.74 2.30 4.66
C GLY A 162 -8.50 2.22 3.33
N THR A 163 -8.73 1.00 2.88
CA THR A 163 -9.39 0.71 1.59
C THR A 163 -10.81 1.29 1.50
N TYR A 164 -11.52 1.37 2.64
CA TYR A 164 -12.92 1.79 2.72
C TYR A 164 -13.11 3.19 3.31
N SER A 165 -12.01 3.89 3.63
CA SER A 165 -12.05 5.16 4.37
C SER A 165 -12.67 6.32 3.60
N TYR A 166 -12.51 6.38 2.27
CA TYR A 166 -12.81 7.55 1.45
C TYR A 166 -14.12 7.50 0.70
N GLY A 167 -14.97 6.54 0.92
CA GLY A 167 -16.18 6.36 0.13
C GLY A 167 -17.45 6.31 0.96
N VAL A 168 -18.56 6.50 0.28
CA VAL A 168 -19.91 6.21 0.79
C VAL A 168 -20.43 5.01 0.04
N PHE A 169 -20.85 3.98 0.78
CA PHE A 169 -21.28 2.70 0.21
C PHE A 169 -22.77 2.49 0.40
N THR A 170 -23.40 1.84 -0.56
CA THR A 170 -24.79 1.43 -0.49
C THR A 170 -25.00 0.16 -1.31
N ASP A 171 -26.11 -0.52 -1.10
CA ASP A 171 -26.46 -1.67 -1.94
C ASP A 171 -26.74 -1.25 -3.39
N ILE A 172 -26.23 -2.04 -4.34
CA ILE A 172 -26.30 -1.73 -5.78
C ILE A 172 -27.74 -1.67 -6.29
N ASP A 173 -28.62 -2.56 -5.83
CA ASP A 173 -30.02 -2.61 -6.28
C ASP A 173 -30.81 -1.48 -5.65
N GLY A 174 -30.53 -1.11 -4.41
CA GLY A 174 -31.01 0.09 -3.75
C GLY A 174 -30.62 1.35 -4.52
N LEU A 175 -29.35 1.48 -4.91
CA LEU A 175 -28.90 2.61 -5.73
C LEU A 175 -29.58 2.65 -7.09
N LYS A 176 -29.67 1.52 -7.80
CA LYS A 176 -30.40 1.44 -9.09
C LYS A 176 -31.87 1.90 -8.96
N ALA A 177 -32.54 1.47 -7.89
CA ALA A 177 -33.94 1.90 -7.63
C ALA A 177 -34.00 3.41 -7.38
N GLN A 178 -33.05 3.98 -6.65
CA GLN A 178 -32.99 5.42 -6.38
C GLN A 178 -32.70 6.23 -7.64
N LEU A 179 -31.79 5.76 -8.49
CA LEU A 179 -31.47 6.41 -9.77
C LEU A 179 -32.69 6.41 -10.73
N ARG A 180 -33.46 5.33 -10.76
CA ARG A 180 -34.71 5.29 -11.55
C ARG A 180 -35.75 6.30 -11.05
N LYS A 181 -35.78 6.62 -9.76
CA LYS A 181 -36.62 7.69 -9.20
C LYS A 181 -36.06 9.09 -9.49
N ALA A 182 -34.73 9.22 -9.48
CA ALA A 182 -34.08 10.49 -9.71
C ALA A 182 -34.14 10.94 -11.17
N PHE A 183 -33.91 10.02 -12.10
CA PHE A 183 -33.83 10.28 -13.53
C PHE A 183 -34.96 9.61 -14.27
N LYS A 184 -35.68 10.38 -15.09
CA LYS A 184 -36.75 9.83 -15.94
C LYS A 184 -36.14 8.91 -16.99
N LYS A 185 -36.94 7.91 -17.41
CA LYS A 185 -36.54 7.00 -18.49
C LYS A 185 -36.12 7.79 -19.74
N GLY A 186 -34.91 7.50 -20.26
CA GLY A 186 -34.33 8.18 -21.42
C GLY A 186 -33.51 9.44 -21.11
N THR A 187 -33.45 9.88 -19.85
CA THR A 187 -32.53 10.93 -19.42
C THR A 187 -31.13 10.34 -19.18
N VAL A 188 -30.11 11.05 -19.59
CA VAL A 188 -28.69 10.66 -19.32
C VAL A 188 -28.44 10.79 -17.83
N ILE A 189 -27.96 9.71 -17.22
CA ILE A 189 -27.51 9.72 -15.83
C ILE A 189 -26.08 10.25 -15.82
N PRO A 190 -25.71 11.22 -14.98
CA PRO A 190 -24.34 11.72 -14.87
C PRO A 190 -23.34 10.57 -14.65
N GLY A 191 -22.23 10.60 -15.40
CA GLY A 191 -21.21 9.54 -15.34
C GLY A 191 -21.51 8.29 -16.17
N GLN A 192 -22.72 8.15 -16.74
CA GLN A 192 -23.03 7.03 -17.63
C GLN A 192 -22.69 7.38 -19.11
N PRO A 193 -22.16 6.39 -19.87
CA PRO A 193 -21.88 6.61 -21.29
C PRO A 193 -23.16 6.83 -22.09
N THR A 194 -23.00 7.57 -23.18
CA THR A 194 -24.10 7.85 -24.12
C THR A 194 -23.81 7.17 -25.47
N ASN A 195 -24.87 6.99 -26.25
CA ASN A 195 -24.71 6.52 -27.63
C ASN A 195 -24.09 7.63 -28.51
N LYS A 196 -23.74 7.30 -29.77
CA LYS A 196 -23.16 8.25 -30.76
C LYS A 196 -24.03 9.49 -31.02
N LYS A 197 -25.29 9.50 -30.59
CA LYS A 197 -26.26 10.62 -30.70
C LYS A 197 -26.46 11.37 -29.37
N GLY A 198 -25.62 11.12 -28.34
CA GLY A 198 -25.72 11.76 -27.04
C GLY A 198 -26.91 11.32 -26.19
N LYS A 199 -27.62 10.23 -26.55
CA LYS A 199 -28.76 9.71 -25.78
C LYS A 199 -28.31 8.64 -24.79
N ALA A 200 -29.07 8.52 -23.70
CA ALA A 200 -28.87 7.47 -22.70
C ALA A 200 -28.93 6.07 -23.32
N LEU A 201 -28.05 5.17 -22.86
CA LEU A 201 -28.13 3.77 -23.19
C LEU A 201 -29.31 3.11 -22.49
N PRO A 202 -29.87 2.02 -23.05
CA PRO A 202 -31.03 1.32 -22.45
C PRO A 202 -30.65 0.50 -21.21
N TYR A 203 -29.39 0.37 -20.91
CA TYR A 203 -28.82 -0.39 -19.79
C TYR A 203 -27.85 0.47 -18.98
N LEU A 204 -27.62 0.11 -17.73
CA LEU A 204 -26.60 0.71 -16.88
C LEU A 204 -25.22 0.08 -17.16
N VAL A 205 -24.20 0.91 -17.18
CA VAL A 205 -22.81 0.50 -17.28
C VAL A 205 -22.16 0.63 -15.91
N TYR A 206 -21.58 -0.45 -15.43
CA TYR A 206 -20.86 -0.46 -14.17
C TYR A 206 -19.48 0.18 -14.35
N SER A 207 -19.05 0.90 -13.33
CA SER A 207 -17.75 1.54 -13.33
C SER A 207 -16.63 0.50 -13.22
N ARG A 208 -16.87 -0.55 -12.43
CA ARG A 208 -15.94 -1.66 -12.19
C ARG A 208 -16.70 -2.93 -11.82
N ALA A 209 -16.03 -4.06 -11.94
CA ALA A 209 -16.47 -5.33 -11.40
C ALA A 209 -15.38 -5.89 -10.48
N GLN A 210 -15.75 -6.35 -9.30
CA GLN A 210 -14.86 -7.11 -8.44
C GLN A 210 -15.15 -8.58 -8.58
N ILE A 211 -14.13 -9.33 -9.01
CA ILE A 211 -14.20 -10.77 -9.21
C ILE A 211 -13.50 -11.45 -8.04
N TYR A 212 -14.17 -12.37 -7.40
CA TYR A 212 -13.62 -13.16 -6.29
C TYR A 212 -13.22 -14.53 -6.83
N VAL A 213 -11.95 -14.87 -6.65
CA VAL A 213 -11.40 -16.16 -7.04
C VAL A 213 -11.32 -17.05 -5.81
N ASP A 214 -11.56 -18.35 -5.97
CA ASP A 214 -11.58 -19.35 -4.89
C ASP A 214 -10.20 -19.61 -4.30
N ASP A 215 -9.13 -19.61 -5.13
CA ASP A 215 -7.75 -19.78 -4.70
C ASP A 215 -6.82 -18.78 -5.40
N MET A 216 -5.77 -18.37 -4.69
CA MET A 216 -4.75 -17.43 -5.21
C MET A 216 -4.01 -17.98 -6.43
N GLU A 217 -3.89 -19.29 -6.56
CA GLU A 217 -3.21 -19.94 -7.67
C GLU A 217 -3.89 -19.65 -9.02
N TYR A 218 -5.22 -19.55 -9.03
CA TYR A 218 -6.02 -19.33 -10.24
C TYR A 218 -6.24 -17.86 -10.60
N VAL A 219 -5.78 -16.93 -9.76
CA VAL A 219 -5.98 -15.48 -10.00
C VAL A 219 -5.42 -15.05 -11.35
N LYS A 220 -4.22 -15.53 -11.72
CA LYS A 220 -3.59 -15.18 -13.02
C LYS A 220 -4.35 -15.76 -14.21
N ASP A 221 -4.89 -16.96 -14.08
CA ASP A 221 -5.68 -17.60 -15.14
C ASP A 221 -7.00 -16.88 -15.37
N VAL A 222 -7.70 -16.53 -14.28
CA VAL A 222 -8.94 -15.73 -14.35
C VAL A 222 -8.65 -14.34 -14.92
N GLN A 223 -7.54 -13.72 -14.50
CA GLN A 223 -7.11 -12.42 -15.02
C GLN A 223 -6.86 -12.46 -16.53
N ALA A 224 -6.18 -13.49 -17.04
CA ALA A 224 -5.93 -13.68 -18.46
C ALA A 224 -7.26 -13.85 -19.22
N GLN A 225 -8.19 -14.69 -18.73
CA GLN A 225 -9.49 -14.90 -19.36
C GLN A 225 -10.31 -13.60 -19.46
N VAL A 226 -10.30 -12.78 -18.40
CA VAL A 226 -11.03 -11.49 -18.39
C VAL A 226 -10.35 -10.47 -19.31
N ALA A 227 -9.00 -10.48 -19.38
CA ALA A 227 -8.25 -9.63 -20.29
C ALA A 227 -8.51 -9.99 -21.76
N ASP A 228 -8.62 -11.29 -22.09
CA ASP A 228 -8.97 -11.78 -23.43
C ASP A 228 -10.38 -11.35 -23.87
N MET A 229 -11.29 -11.09 -22.91
CA MET A 229 -12.59 -10.49 -23.19
C MET A 229 -12.52 -8.98 -23.47
N GLY A 230 -11.32 -8.37 -23.44
CA GLY A 230 -11.10 -6.95 -23.75
C GLY A 230 -11.23 -6.00 -22.57
N PHE A 231 -11.20 -6.50 -21.33
CA PHE A 231 -11.26 -5.68 -20.12
C PHE A 231 -9.86 -5.47 -19.53
N GLN A 232 -9.66 -4.30 -18.93
CA GLN A 232 -8.49 -4.06 -18.10
C GLN A 232 -8.69 -4.72 -16.74
N VAL A 233 -7.71 -5.52 -16.32
CA VAL A 233 -7.75 -6.24 -15.06
C VAL A 233 -6.57 -5.82 -14.20
N ASN A 234 -6.87 -5.49 -12.94
CA ASN A 234 -5.86 -5.23 -11.93
C ASN A 234 -6.08 -6.19 -10.77
N SER A 235 -5.07 -6.89 -10.35
CA SER A 235 -5.14 -7.72 -9.15
C SER A 235 -4.24 -7.17 -8.04
N ARG A 236 -4.62 -7.45 -6.79
CA ARG A 236 -3.73 -7.16 -5.66
C ARG A 236 -2.43 -7.97 -5.75
N MET A 237 -2.47 -9.09 -6.44
CA MET A 237 -1.33 -9.97 -6.68
C MET A 237 -0.27 -9.31 -7.57
N ASP A 238 -0.68 -8.59 -8.62
CA ASP A 238 0.24 -7.85 -9.49
C ASP A 238 1.00 -6.77 -8.72
N TRP A 239 0.30 -6.09 -7.81
CA TRP A 239 0.92 -5.10 -6.94
C TRP A 239 1.91 -5.73 -5.96
N MET A 240 1.54 -6.88 -5.35
CA MET A 240 2.43 -7.65 -4.48
C MET A 240 3.67 -8.17 -5.24
N GLU A 241 3.49 -8.66 -6.46
CA GLU A 241 4.58 -9.18 -7.31
C GLU A 241 5.53 -8.04 -7.72
N SER A 242 5.00 -6.90 -8.13
CA SER A 242 5.79 -5.70 -8.45
C SER A 242 6.57 -5.20 -7.24
N SER A 243 5.95 -5.16 -6.07
CA SER A 243 6.59 -4.77 -4.81
C SER A 243 7.69 -5.75 -4.41
N LYS A 244 7.46 -7.07 -4.61
CA LYS A 244 8.44 -8.11 -4.38
C LYS A 244 9.64 -7.99 -5.33
N GLN A 245 9.41 -7.76 -6.62
CA GLN A 245 10.47 -7.55 -7.60
C GLN A 245 11.31 -6.31 -7.26
N GLN A 246 10.68 -5.21 -6.88
CA GLN A 246 11.37 -4.01 -6.43
C GLN A 246 12.22 -4.28 -5.19
N SER A 247 11.68 -5.01 -4.21
CA SER A 247 12.41 -5.39 -3.00
C SER A 247 13.60 -6.29 -3.33
N GLN A 248 13.47 -7.24 -4.25
CA GLN A 248 14.55 -8.10 -4.71
C GLN A 248 15.66 -7.31 -5.40
N MET A 249 15.31 -6.33 -6.24
CA MET A 249 16.29 -5.45 -6.87
C MET A 249 17.08 -4.66 -5.83
N ILE A 250 16.41 -4.05 -4.85
CA ILE A 250 17.06 -3.32 -3.76
C ILE A 250 17.99 -4.25 -2.97
N GLN A 251 17.53 -5.45 -2.63
CA GLN A 251 18.33 -6.45 -1.92
C GLN A 251 19.57 -6.86 -2.73
N ALA A 252 19.44 -7.04 -4.05
CA ALA A 252 20.58 -7.39 -4.91
C ALA A 252 21.64 -6.28 -4.96
N VAL A 253 21.21 -5.02 -5.07
CA VAL A 253 22.12 -3.85 -5.06
C VAL A 253 22.81 -3.72 -3.71
N LEU A 254 22.06 -3.76 -2.60
CA LEU A 254 22.63 -3.67 -1.26
C LEU A 254 23.54 -4.87 -0.94
N GLY A 255 23.14 -6.06 -1.39
CA GLY A 255 23.96 -7.27 -1.27
C GLY A 255 25.28 -7.16 -2.04
N GLY A 256 25.24 -6.58 -3.25
CA GLY A 256 26.45 -6.31 -4.03
C GLY A 256 27.40 -5.33 -3.33
N ILE A 257 26.89 -4.22 -2.81
CA ILE A 257 27.68 -3.25 -2.04
C ILE A 257 28.27 -3.91 -0.78
N GLY A 258 27.44 -4.70 -0.09
CA GLY A 258 27.86 -5.45 1.10
C GLY A 258 28.97 -6.47 0.79
N ALA A 259 28.86 -7.18 -0.33
CA ALA A 259 29.88 -8.15 -0.76
C ALA A 259 31.24 -7.49 -1.04
N VAL A 260 31.24 -6.33 -1.72
CA VAL A 260 32.46 -5.57 -1.96
C VAL A 260 33.07 -5.07 -0.64
N SER A 261 32.26 -4.52 0.25
CA SER A 261 32.71 -4.06 1.58
C SER A 261 33.30 -5.21 2.40
N LEU A 262 32.66 -6.37 2.35
CA LEU A 262 33.12 -7.58 3.03
C LEU A 262 34.45 -8.07 2.47
N PHE A 263 34.65 -8.02 1.16
CA PHE A 263 35.88 -8.40 0.49
C PHE A 263 37.04 -7.48 0.91
N VAL A 264 36.82 -6.18 0.99
CA VAL A 264 37.83 -5.21 1.49
C VAL A 264 38.15 -5.48 2.95
N ALA A 265 37.14 -5.75 3.79
CA ALA A 265 37.36 -6.11 5.18
C ALA A 265 38.20 -7.40 5.34
N ALA A 266 37.94 -8.42 4.51
CA ALA A 266 38.70 -9.67 4.51
C ALA A 266 40.17 -9.45 4.16
N ILE A 267 40.45 -8.57 3.18
CA ILE A 267 41.84 -8.18 2.87
C ILE A 267 42.49 -7.47 4.06
N GLY A 268 41.77 -6.59 4.76
CA GLY A 268 42.23 -5.92 5.98
C GLY A 268 42.60 -6.91 7.08
N ILE A 269 41.73 -7.90 7.35
CA ILE A 269 41.99 -8.98 8.32
C ILE A 269 43.23 -9.78 7.91
N ALA A 270 43.33 -10.18 6.64
CA ALA A 270 44.48 -10.93 6.15
C ALA A 270 45.79 -10.17 6.31
N ASN A 271 45.82 -8.87 6.03
CA ASN A 271 46.99 -8.02 6.20
C ASN A 271 47.41 -7.88 7.69
N THR A 272 46.44 -7.67 8.58
CA THR A 272 46.68 -7.59 10.02
C THR A 272 47.23 -8.90 10.56
N MET A 273 46.66 -10.03 10.14
CA MET A 273 47.14 -11.36 10.53
C MET A 273 48.54 -11.66 10.01
N MET A 274 48.86 -11.25 8.78
CA MET A 274 50.23 -11.38 8.25
C MET A 274 51.24 -10.60 9.09
N MET A 275 50.87 -9.37 9.48
CA MET A 275 51.75 -8.55 10.34
C MET A 275 51.97 -9.20 11.71
N SER A 276 50.88 -9.67 12.35
CA SER A 276 50.93 -10.40 13.62
C SER A 276 51.84 -11.63 13.56
N ILE A 277 51.78 -12.38 12.45
CA ILE A 277 52.65 -13.57 12.24
C ILE A 277 54.12 -13.16 12.12
N TYR A 278 54.43 -12.09 11.41
CA TYR A 278 55.79 -11.60 11.29
C TYR A 278 56.37 -11.13 12.63
N GLU A 279 55.61 -10.41 13.42
CA GLU A 279 56.01 -9.95 14.75
C GLU A 279 56.29 -11.12 15.72
N ARG A 280 55.52 -12.20 15.63
CA ARG A 280 55.63 -13.41 16.49
C ARG A 280 56.42 -14.55 15.86
N THR A 281 57.19 -14.30 14.81
CA THR A 281 57.94 -15.34 14.08
C THR A 281 58.88 -16.17 14.99
N LYS A 282 59.59 -15.54 15.93
CA LYS A 282 60.44 -16.23 16.91
C LYS A 282 59.64 -17.15 17.83
N GLU A 283 58.48 -16.72 18.33
CA GLU A 283 57.61 -17.54 19.19
C GLU A 283 57.12 -18.78 18.46
N ILE A 284 56.69 -18.59 17.20
CA ILE A 284 56.22 -19.69 16.32
C ILE A 284 57.37 -20.68 16.07
N GLY A 285 58.57 -20.18 15.85
CA GLY A 285 59.78 -21.00 15.68
C GLY A 285 60.08 -21.87 16.90
N VAL A 286 60.04 -21.27 18.11
CA VAL A 286 60.25 -21.99 19.39
C VAL A 286 59.16 -23.04 19.61
N MET A 287 57.88 -22.73 19.38
CA MET A 287 56.78 -23.69 19.50
C MET A 287 56.99 -24.93 18.59
N LYS A 288 57.48 -24.72 17.37
CA LYS A 288 57.83 -25.80 16.44
C LYS A 288 58.98 -26.68 16.90
N VAL A 289 60.04 -26.07 17.43
CA VAL A 289 61.21 -26.82 17.96
C VAL A 289 60.80 -27.65 19.18
N LEU A 290 59.88 -27.16 20.00
CA LEU A 290 59.33 -27.90 21.14
C LEU A 290 58.31 -28.98 20.74
N GLY A 291 58.08 -29.21 19.43
CA GLY A 291 57.24 -30.28 18.93
C GLY A 291 55.73 -29.99 18.86
N CYS A 292 55.34 -28.71 18.87
CA CYS A 292 53.94 -28.31 18.70
C CYS A 292 53.42 -28.72 17.30
N ASP A 293 52.28 -29.38 17.26
CA ASP A 293 51.64 -29.77 15.99
C ASP A 293 51.27 -28.58 15.14
N MET A 294 51.51 -28.69 13.84
CA MET A 294 51.24 -27.62 12.86
C MET A 294 49.76 -27.25 12.80
N GLY A 295 48.89 -28.23 13.04
CA GLY A 295 47.45 -28.01 13.11
C GLY A 295 47.04 -27.11 14.26
N ASN A 296 47.72 -27.22 15.41
CA ASN A 296 47.44 -26.37 16.57
C ASN A 296 47.83 -24.91 16.32
N ILE A 297 48.97 -24.69 15.67
CA ILE A 297 49.43 -23.35 15.27
C ILE A 297 48.42 -22.72 14.30
N ARG A 298 47.95 -23.47 13.29
CA ARG A 298 46.93 -22.98 12.37
C ARG A 298 45.62 -22.61 13.09
N ASN A 299 45.16 -23.51 13.97
CA ASN A 299 43.88 -23.31 14.67
C ASN A 299 43.98 -22.07 15.61
N MET A 300 45.11 -21.81 16.23
CA MET A 300 45.33 -20.61 17.03
C MET A 300 45.11 -19.34 16.22
N PHE A 301 45.70 -19.22 15.02
CA PHE A 301 45.50 -18.06 14.14
C PHE A 301 44.09 -18.00 13.54
N LEU A 302 43.43 -19.14 13.28
CA LEU A 302 42.02 -19.17 12.84
C LEU A 302 41.08 -18.68 13.94
N ILE A 303 41.33 -19.05 15.19
CA ILE A 303 40.55 -18.57 16.32
C ILE A 303 40.75 -17.06 16.50
N GLU A 304 42.02 -16.57 16.39
CA GLU A 304 42.33 -15.13 16.48
C GLU A 304 41.60 -14.33 15.39
N SER A 305 41.66 -14.77 14.14
CA SER A 305 40.94 -14.12 13.03
C SER A 305 39.43 -14.24 13.16
N GLY A 306 38.90 -15.37 13.67
CA GLY A 306 37.47 -15.54 13.98
C GLY A 306 37.01 -14.59 15.09
N PHE A 307 37.87 -14.35 16.09
CA PHE A 307 37.55 -13.39 17.16
C PHE A 307 37.50 -11.93 16.66
N ILE A 308 38.37 -11.57 15.70
CA ILE A 308 38.28 -10.26 15.03
C ILE A 308 36.95 -10.13 14.31
N GLY A 309 36.50 -11.18 13.57
CA GLY A 309 35.21 -11.22 12.93
C GLY A 309 34.06 -11.13 13.93
N PHE A 310 34.14 -11.84 15.06
CA PHE A 310 33.15 -11.77 16.14
C PHE A 310 32.99 -10.35 16.70
N MET A 311 34.10 -9.72 17.08
CA MET A 311 34.08 -8.34 17.61
C MET A 311 33.50 -7.35 16.61
N GLY A 312 33.91 -7.45 15.33
CA GLY A 312 33.33 -6.63 14.25
C GLY A 312 31.85 -6.86 14.07
N GLY A 313 31.40 -8.12 14.12
CA GLY A 313 29.99 -8.50 14.04
C GLY A 313 29.16 -7.92 15.19
N VAL A 314 29.64 -8.03 16.44
CA VAL A 314 28.95 -7.47 17.61
C VAL A 314 28.83 -5.94 17.51
N ILE A 315 29.94 -5.24 17.17
CA ILE A 315 29.92 -3.78 17.00
C ILE A 315 28.93 -3.39 15.88
N GLY A 316 28.95 -4.11 14.75
CA GLY A 316 28.04 -3.89 13.63
C GLY A 316 26.58 -4.03 14.02
N ILE A 317 26.23 -5.04 14.83
CA ILE A 317 24.86 -5.23 15.34
C ILE A 317 24.46 -4.12 16.29
N VAL A 318 25.30 -3.72 17.23
CA VAL A 318 25.01 -2.61 18.15
C VAL A 318 24.74 -1.33 17.37
N LEU A 319 25.55 -1.02 16.35
CA LEU A 319 25.32 0.13 15.48
C LEU A 319 24.00 -0.01 14.69
N SER A 320 23.69 -1.19 14.17
CA SER A 320 22.44 -1.45 13.42
C SER A 320 21.21 -1.23 14.29
N TYR A 321 21.20 -1.75 15.53
CA TYR A 321 20.10 -1.50 16.45
C TYR A 321 19.99 -0.03 16.86
N GLY A 322 21.13 0.65 17.04
CA GLY A 322 21.17 2.09 17.32
C GLY A 322 20.53 2.91 16.20
N ILE A 323 20.94 2.65 14.95
CA ILE A 323 20.40 3.33 13.76
C ILE A 323 18.91 3.00 13.58
N SER A 324 18.53 1.73 13.73
CA SER A 324 17.12 1.29 13.67
C SER A 324 16.24 2.02 14.70
N GLY A 325 16.74 2.18 15.93
CA GLY A 325 16.04 2.92 16.98
C GLY A 325 15.88 4.41 16.65
N ILE A 326 16.91 5.04 16.07
CA ILE A 326 16.87 6.43 15.62
C ILE A 326 15.83 6.59 14.50
N ILE A 327 15.85 5.73 13.49
CA ILE A 327 14.89 5.76 12.37
C ILE A 327 13.45 5.63 12.89
N ASN A 328 13.19 4.64 13.76
CA ASN A 328 11.87 4.44 14.33
C ASN A 328 11.40 5.64 15.15
N LYS A 329 12.31 6.29 15.91
CA LYS A 329 11.97 7.48 16.68
C LYS A 329 11.62 8.67 15.80
N PHE A 330 12.35 8.89 14.70
CA PHE A 330 12.03 9.98 13.75
C PHE A 330 10.73 9.72 13.01
N VAL A 331 10.46 8.49 12.57
CA VAL A 331 9.20 8.14 11.89
C VAL A 331 7.99 8.22 12.83
N SER A 332 8.14 7.83 14.10
CA SER A 332 7.07 7.97 15.10
C SER A 332 6.75 9.44 15.46
N LEU A 333 7.68 10.37 15.23
CA LEU A 333 7.45 11.81 15.44
C LEU A 333 6.67 12.44 14.28
N GLU A 334 6.62 11.80 13.10
CA GLU A 334 5.82 12.20 11.95
C GLU A 334 4.49 11.40 11.89
N GLU A 335 3.79 11.28 13.00
CA GLU A 335 2.46 10.63 13.10
C GLU A 335 1.38 11.20 12.16
N THR A 336 1.73 12.19 11.33
CA THR A 336 0.83 12.88 10.41
C THR A 336 0.40 12.03 9.19
N ASN A 337 0.99 10.84 8.96
CA ASN A 337 0.74 10.08 7.73
C ASN A 337 0.10 8.69 7.93
N GLY A 338 -0.46 8.38 9.10
CA GLY A 338 -1.22 7.13 9.30
C GLY A 338 -0.41 5.82 9.21
N LEU A 339 0.93 5.90 9.20
CA LEU A 339 1.82 4.73 9.26
C LEU A 339 2.08 4.37 10.73
N VAL A 340 1.12 3.68 11.32
CA VAL A 340 1.26 3.14 12.68
C VAL A 340 2.15 1.90 12.61
N GLY A 341 3.41 2.01 13.09
CA GLY A 341 4.29 0.84 13.23
C GLY A 341 5.78 1.19 13.13
N ASN A 342 6.62 0.30 13.64
CA ASN A 342 8.07 0.43 13.52
C ASN A 342 8.48 0.17 12.06
N LEU A 343 9.03 1.19 11.39
CA LEU A 343 9.53 1.09 10.01
C LEU A 343 10.70 0.10 9.89
N SER A 344 11.56 0.06 10.92
CA SER A 344 12.73 -0.82 10.95
C SER A 344 12.60 -1.82 12.11
N ARG A 345 12.52 -3.13 11.77
CA ARG A 345 12.50 -4.22 12.74
C ARG A 345 13.55 -5.28 12.39
N ILE A 346 14.53 -5.45 13.27
CA ILE A 346 15.59 -6.44 13.09
C ILE A 346 15.19 -7.70 13.87
N PRO A 347 14.93 -8.83 13.18
CA PRO A 347 14.60 -10.07 13.88
C PRO A 347 15.83 -10.66 14.56
N PRO A 348 15.70 -11.20 15.81
CA PRO A 348 16.86 -11.70 16.58
C PRO A 348 17.65 -12.80 15.90
N TRP A 349 16.97 -13.68 15.15
CA TRP A 349 17.66 -14.77 14.43
C TRP A 349 18.62 -14.23 13.36
N LEU A 350 18.30 -13.10 12.72
CA LEU A 350 19.14 -12.44 11.74
C LEU A 350 20.44 -11.91 12.40
N SER A 351 20.31 -11.34 13.59
CA SER A 351 21.47 -10.86 14.37
C SER A 351 22.44 -11.99 14.72
N ILE A 352 21.91 -13.15 15.15
CA ILE A 352 22.70 -14.33 15.47
C ILE A 352 23.40 -14.87 14.21
N SER A 353 22.67 -14.99 13.10
CA SER A 353 23.25 -15.46 11.84
C SER A 353 24.28 -14.49 11.27
N ALA A 354 24.12 -13.18 11.44
CA ALA A 354 25.09 -12.18 11.03
C ALA A 354 26.42 -12.30 11.82
N ILE A 355 26.35 -12.54 13.16
CA ILE A 355 27.55 -12.81 13.95
C ILE A 355 28.25 -14.08 13.45
N GLY A 356 27.51 -15.17 13.28
CA GLY A 356 28.06 -16.43 12.76
C GLY A 356 28.74 -16.25 11.40
N PHE A 357 28.12 -15.46 10.53
CA PHE A 357 28.69 -15.12 9.22
C PHE A 357 29.94 -14.26 9.33
N ALA A 358 29.97 -13.27 10.22
CA ALA A 358 31.15 -12.43 10.46
C ALA A 358 32.34 -13.25 10.98
N ILE A 359 32.10 -14.21 11.89
CA ILE A 359 33.13 -15.15 12.37
C ILE A 359 33.66 -15.99 11.21
N PHE A 360 32.76 -16.54 10.39
CA PHE A 360 33.13 -17.35 9.23
C PHE A 360 34.02 -16.58 8.25
N VAL A 361 33.65 -15.33 7.93
CA VAL A 361 34.43 -14.47 7.05
C VAL A 361 35.81 -14.13 7.67
N GLY A 362 35.84 -13.85 8.97
CA GLY A 362 37.08 -13.63 9.69
C GLY A 362 38.03 -14.83 9.59
N MET A 363 37.52 -16.04 9.86
CA MET A 363 38.28 -17.29 9.71
C MET A 363 38.73 -17.56 8.28
N ALA A 364 37.86 -17.31 7.29
CA ALA A 364 38.17 -17.48 5.87
C ALA A 364 39.30 -16.52 5.43
N ALA A 365 39.25 -15.27 5.87
CA ALA A 365 40.28 -14.26 5.61
C ALA A 365 41.61 -14.62 6.27
N GLY A 366 41.58 -15.14 7.51
CA GLY A 366 42.77 -15.57 8.26
C GLY A 366 43.36 -16.90 7.79
N PHE A 367 42.66 -17.68 6.98
CA PHE A 367 43.10 -19.02 6.58
C PHE A 367 44.42 -19.01 5.79
N MET A 368 44.55 -18.14 4.81
CA MET A 368 45.77 -18.05 3.99
C MET A 368 47.00 -17.57 4.79
N PRO A 369 46.91 -16.52 5.63
CA PRO A 369 48.00 -16.19 6.57
C PRO A 369 48.37 -17.33 7.52
N ALA A 370 47.37 -18.00 8.12
CA ALA A 370 47.63 -19.12 9.03
C ALA A 370 48.37 -20.28 8.34
N MET A 371 48.05 -20.58 7.10
CA MET A 371 48.76 -21.56 6.29
C MET A 371 50.23 -21.14 6.03
N ARG A 372 50.51 -19.85 5.86
CA ARG A 372 51.88 -19.35 5.72
C ARG A 372 52.68 -19.48 7.01
N ALA A 373 52.06 -19.22 8.17
CA ALA A 373 52.68 -19.42 9.48
C ALA A 373 53.16 -20.84 9.71
N MET A 374 52.38 -21.83 9.23
CA MET A 374 52.79 -23.25 9.31
C MET A 374 54.01 -23.57 8.45
N LYS A 375 54.28 -22.86 7.35
CA LYS A 375 55.39 -23.11 6.43
C LYS A 375 56.69 -22.41 6.82
N LEU A 376 56.70 -21.58 7.87
CA LEU A 376 57.89 -20.91 8.35
C LEU A 376 58.93 -21.95 8.83
N SER A 377 60.20 -21.84 8.37
CA SER A 377 61.29 -22.71 8.81
C SER A 377 61.68 -22.35 10.25
N PRO A 378 61.71 -23.32 11.19
CA PRO A 378 62.15 -23.07 12.56
C PRO A 378 63.56 -22.46 12.66
N LEU A 379 64.47 -22.93 11.81
CA LEU A 379 65.85 -22.47 11.78
C LEU A 379 66.00 -21.01 11.29
N ALA A 380 65.19 -20.64 10.27
CA ALA A 380 65.12 -19.27 9.76
C ALA A 380 64.48 -18.31 10.77
N ALA A 381 63.47 -18.78 11.52
CA ALA A 381 62.76 -18.00 12.52
C ALA A 381 63.63 -17.63 13.74
N ILE A 382 64.58 -18.46 14.10
CA ILE A 382 65.45 -18.24 15.25
C ILE A 382 66.75 -17.46 14.87
N ARG A 383 67.20 -17.53 13.60
CA ARG A 383 68.41 -16.93 13.09
C ARG A 383 68.27 -15.49 12.58
N ASN A 384 67.08 -15.03 12.35
CA ASN A 384 66.85 -13.62 11.99
C ASN A 384 66.97 -12.71 13.24
N ASP A 385 68.11 -12.06 13.37
CA ASP A 385 68.29 -10.85 14.19
C ASP A 385 67.71 -9.63 13.46
#